data_6667980c8759f917701ee7ba1eef9933
#
_entry.id   6667980c8759f917701ee7ba1eef9933
#
_cell.length_a   1.000
_cell.length_b   1.000
_cell.length_c   1.000
_cell.angle_alpha   90.00
_cell.angle_beta   90.00
_cell.angle_gamma   90.00
#
_symmetry.space_group_name_H-M   'P 1'
#
loop_
_entity.id
_entity.type
_entity.pdbx_description
1 polymer ?
#
loop_
_entity_poly.entity_id
_entity_poly.type
_entity_poly.pdbx_seq_one_letter_code
_entity_poly.pdbx_strand_id
1 'polypeptide(L)'
;MRTKLFAVLAVAALGFTACSDDKKEPVTPQPEGLTELKGNITTNQSVKAGTITLDGATIVREGATLTIPAGTKIVAKNNSSYLLVERGAKIIAKGTADNPITFTSATAKSGAWGGLVINGKAPLSRANASDPSSFGTEINDNIFYGGSDVADNSGELDYIVLEYTGANISDDKEHNGLTLNGVGNGTKISNIYIKDGADDGVEFFGGSVNVTNLLVVNSEDDMFDFTQGYTGTLKNAYGIWTAAFSTDEGDPRGVEADGNHDGNGSNHVGQSDFKMEDITIVNNGTKNRGLDKDGKTVNLMDDFIKVRRGAKATITNLLLKAPADNQYAFSDIIDFTDGKGIGNPASTITYSFEPESKFNASKIKAEGATVTKNATSKGANTSVFAWTKFTF
;
A
#
# COMPACT_ATOMS: atom_id res chain seq x y z
N MET A 1 44.45 67.19 -25.09
CA MET A 1 45.02 67.39 -26.45
C MET A 1 44.66 66.18 -27.29
N ARG A 2 43.89 66.42 -28.35
CA ARG A 2 43.95 65.78 -29.69
C ARG A 2 43.77 64.27 -29.75
N THR A 3 43.00 63.61 -30.60
CA THR A 3 42.25 64.02 -31.80
C THR A 3 41.29 62.88 -32.16
N LYS A 4 40.11 63.25 -32.67
CA LYS A 4 39.12 62.29 -33.25
C LYS A 4 39.63 61.74 -34.60
N LEU A 5 39.26 60.51 -34.92
CA LEU A 5 39.16 60.16 -36.32
C LEU A 5 37.97 59.21 -36.54
N PHE A 6 37.04 59.69 -37.37
CA PHE A 6 35.92 58.89 -37.91
C PHE A 6 36.41 58.09 -39.10
N ALA A 7 35.98 56.84 -39.19
CA ALA A 7 36.04 56.15 -40.45
C ALA A 7 34.66 55.49 -40.74
N VAL A 8 34.08 56.00 -41.82
CA VAL A 8 32.86 55.47 -42.45
C VAL A 8 33.23 54.22 -43.24
N LEU A 9 32.53 53.11 -43.10
CA LEU A 9 32.64 52.01 -44.01
C LEU A 9 31.28 51.60 -44.55
N ALA A 10 31.25 51.46 -45.87
CA ALA A 10 30.09 51.23 -46.69
C ALA A 10 29.52 49.80 -46.55
N VAL A 11 28.20 49.73 -46.64
CA VAL A 11 27.40 48.51 -46.70
C VAL A 11 27.53 47.94 -48.14
N ALA A 12 28.04 46.71 -48.24
CA ALA A 12 27.87 45.88 -49.42
C ALA A 12 26.90 44.72 -49.08
N ALA A 13 25.70 44.82 -49.62
CA ALA A 13 24.73 43.74 -49.56
C ALA A 13 25.12 42.60 -50.51
N LEU A 14 25.52 41.47 -50.00
CA LEU A 14 25.61 40.22 -50.73
C LEU A 14 24.47 39.31 -50.29
N GLY A 15 23.50 39.10 -51.17
CA GLY A 15 22.43 38.11 -51.00
C GLY A 15 23.00 36.68 -51.00
N PHE A 16 22.81 36.01 -49.87
CA PHE A 16 22.95 34.56 -49.82
C PHE A 16 21.57 33.97 -49.86
N THR A 17 21.27 33.27 -50.97
CA THR A 17 20.18 32.30 -51.04
C THR A 17 20.58 31.12 -50.18
N ALA A 18 20.05 31.06 -48.95
CA ALA A 18 20.18 29.86 -48.15
C ALA A 18 19.16 28.81 -48.65
N CYS A 19 19.66 27.77 -49.33
CA CYS A 19 18.95 26.48 -49.39
C CYS A 19 18.92 25.92 -47.98
N SER A 20 17.74 25.85 -47.37
CA SER A 20 17.51 25.08 -46.13
C SER A 20 17.47 23.60 -46.48
N ASP A 21 18.62 22.92 -46.40
CA ASP A 21 18.62 21.48 -46.19
C ASP A 21 18.13 21.21 -44.77
N ASP A 22 16.84 20.95 -44.61
CA ASP A 22 16.27 20.34 -43.43
C ASP A 22 16.89 18.95 -43.25
N LYS A 23 18.07 18.89 -42.67
CA LYS A 23 18.58 17.67 -42.06
C LYS A 23 17.71 17.40 -40.85
N LYS A 24 16.63 16.64 -41.04
CA LYS A 24 15.96 15.96 -39.91
C LYS A 24 17.06 15.17 -39.20
N GLU A 25 17.38 15.60 -37.97
CA GLU A 25 18.19 14.77 -37.10
C GLU A 25 17.58 13.37 -37.06
N PRO A 26 18.41 12.30 -37.13
CA PRO A 26 17.88 10.95 -37.07
C PRO A 26 17.14 10.82 -35.73
N VAL A 27 15.83 10.70 -35.81
CA VAL A 27 14.99 10.34 -34.63
C VAL A 27 15.48 8.96 -34.23
N THR A 28 16.29 8.90 -33.19
CA THR A 28 16.67 7.62 -32.58
C THR A 28 15.34 6.97 -32.16
N PRO A 29 15.01 5.77 -32.68
CA PRO A 29 13.79 5.11 -32.28
C PRO A 29 13.84 4.99 -30.76
N GLN A 30 12.87 5.58 -30.06
CA GLN A 30 12.69 5.25 -28.64
C GLN A 30 12.48 3.73 -28.57
N PRO A 31 13.13 3.03 -27.64
CA PRO A 31 12.92 1.59 -27.50
C PRO A 31 11.41 1.36 -27.35
N GLU A 32 10.86 0.51 -28.22
CA GLU A 32 9.46 0.12 -28.10
C GLU A 32 9.27 -0.44 -26.68
N GLY A 33 8.35 0.17 -25.90
CA GLY A 33 8.10 -0.26 -24.52
C GLY A 33 7.63 -1.71 -24.47
N LEU A 34 7.83 -2.38 -23.35
CA LEU A 34 7.39 -3.76 -23.14
C LEU A 34 5.87 -3.88 -23.33
N THR A 35 5.44 -4.90 -24.05
CA THR A 35 4.03 -5.25 -24.24
C THR A 35 3.58 -6.37 -23.30
N GLU A 36 4.52 -7.00 -22.59
CA GLU A 36 4.31 -8.03 -21.59
C GLU A 36 5.31 -7.84 -20.45
N LEU A 37 4.85 -8.05 -19.22
CA LEU A 37 5.67 -8.17 -18.01
C LEU A 37 5.85 -9.65 -17.70
N LYS A 38 7.10 -10.15 -17.74
CA LYS A 38 7.43 -11.54 -17.52
C LYS A 38 8.90 -11.73 -17.12
N GLY A 39 9.14 -12.56 -16.12
CA GLY A 39 10.49 -12.94 -15.69
C GLY A 39 11.28 -11.75 -15.12
N ASN A 40 12.60 -11.74 -15.34
CA ASN A 40 13.48 -10.75 -14.73
C ASN A 40 13.67 -9.51 -15.60
N ILE A 41 13.47 -8.33 -15.03
CA ILE A 41 13.79 -7.03 -15.64
C ILE A 41 15.11 -6.57 -15.02
N THR A 42 16.20 -6.70 -15.75
CA THR A 42 17.58 -6.45 -15.27
C THR A 42 18.17 -5.11 -15.69
N THR A 43 17.46 -4.35 -16.52
CA THR A 43 17.85 -3.02 -16.99
C THR A 43 16.64 -2.09 -16.95
N ASN A 44 16.89 -0.78 -17.07
CA ASN A 44 15.78 0.18 -17.12
C ASN A 44 14.86 -0.11 -18.31
N GLN A 45 13.59 -0.29 -18.04
CA GLN A 45 12.56 -0.58 -19.03
C GLN A 45 11.34 0.32 -18.82
N SER A 46 10.62 0.56 -19.90
CA SER A 46 9.30 1.16 -19.85
C SER A 46 8.30 0.21 -20.51
N VAL A 47 7.11 0.12 -19.96
CA VAL A 47 6.01 -0.57 -20.65
C VAL A 47 5.38 0.36 -21.69
N LYS A 48 4.83 -0.24 -22.75
CA LYS A 48 4.04 0.49 -23.74
C LYS A 48 2.71 0.94 -23.13
N ALA A 49 2.29 2.17 -23.41
CA ALA A 49 0.96 2.62 -22.98
C ALA A 49 -0.14 1.76 -23.60
N GLY A 50 -1.23 1.54 -22.85
CA GLY A 50 -2.35 0.71 -23.24
C GLY A 50 -2.49 -0.55 -22.40
N THR A 51 -3.05 -1.61 -22.94
CA THR A 51 -3.21 -2.88 -22.23
C THR A 51 -2.00 -3.77 -22.45
N ILE A 52 -1.38 -4.21 -21.36
CA ILE A 52 -0.28 -5.18 -21.35
C ILE A 52 -0.59 -6.37 -20.47
N THR A 53 0.11 -7.46 -20.66
CA THR A 53 -0.07 -8.69 -19.90
C THR A 53 0.99 -8.83 -18.82
N LEU A 54 0.59 -9.34 -17.66
CA LEU A 54 1.48 -9.81 -16.60
C LEU A 54 1.42 -11.36 -16.58
N ASP A 55 2.52 -12.03 -16.96
CA ASP A 55 2.57 -13.48 -17.13
C ASP A 55 3.55 -14.13 -16.15
N GLY A 56 3.00 -14.67 -15.06
CA GLY A 56 3.78 -15.26 -13.99
C GLY A 56 4.58 -14.23 -13.19
N ALA A 57 5.57 -14.69 -12.43
CA ALA A 57 6.45 -13.83 -11.66
C ALA A 57 7.22 -12.84 -12.54
N THR A 58 7.03 -11.55 -12.29
CA THR A 58 7.83 -10.50 -12.90
C THR A 58 8.63 -9.79 -11.80
N ILE A 59 9.95 -9.76 -11.93
CA ILE A 59 10.85 -9.25 -10.90
C ILE A 59 11.74 -8.15 -11.48
N VAL A 60 11.57 -6.92 -10.97
CA VAL A 60 12.49 -5.82 -11.26
C VAL A 60 13.71 -5.99 -10.38
N ARG A 61 14.85 -6.31 -11.00
CA ARG A 61 16.08 -6.68 -10.31
C ARG A 61 16.84 -5.47 -9.82
N GLU A 62 17.65 -5.63 -8.78
CA GLU A 62 18.49 -4.57 -8.21
C GLU A 62 19.21 -3.76 -9.30
N GLY A 63 19.16 -2.43 -9.19
CA GLY A 63 19.73 -1.47 -10.13
C GLY A 63 18.85 -1.14 -11.33
N ALA A 64 17.79 -1.91 -11.63
CA ALA A 64 16.85 -1.62 -12.71
C ALA A 64 15.70 -0.71 -12.26
N THR A 65 15.12 0.01 -13.20
CA THR A 65 13.91 0.81 -13.03
C THR A 65 12.86 0.37 -14.04
N LEU A 66 11.66 0.03 -13.55
CA LEU A 66 10.47 -0.18 -14.39
C LEU A 66 9.62 1.08 -14.40
N THR A 67 9.36 1.63 -15.59
CA THR A 67 8.46 2.79 -15.76
C THR A 67 7.15 2.36 -16.40
N ILE A 68 6.04 2.76 -15.78
CA ILE A 68 4.67 2.46 -16.25
C ILE A 68 3.96 3.78 -16.53
N PRO A 69 3.61 4.09 -17.79
CA PRO A 69 2.91 5.32 -18.15
C PRO A 69 1.48 5.39 -17.62
N ALA A 70 0.97 6.61 -17.43
CA ALA A 70 -0.42 6.85 -17.06
C ALA A 70 -1.40 6.19 -18.05
N GLY A 71 -2.53 5.69 -17.54
CA GLY A 71 -3.57 5.03 -18.33
C GLY A 71 -3.21 3.60 -18.76
N THR A 72 -2.08 3.06 -18.33
CA THR A 72 -1.73 1.66 -18.61
C THR A 72 -2.64 0.71 -17.82
N LYS A 73 -3.14 -0.32 -18.50
CA LYS A 73 -3.87 -1.43 -17.89
C LYS A 73 -3.02 -2.70 -17.95
N ILE A 74 -2.63 -3.21 -16.78
CA ILE A 74 -1.85 -4.44 -16.64
C ILE A 74 -2.81 -5.55 -16.25
N VAL A 75 -2.87 -6.61 -17.08
CA VAL A 75 -3.79 -7.72 -16.89
C VAL A 75 -3.01 -8.98 -16.56
N ALA A 76 -3.14 -9.43 -15.32
CA ALA A 76 -2.55 -10.67 -14.86
C ALA A 76 -3.25 -11.88 -15.48
N LYS A 77 -2.47 -12.87 -15.92
CA LYS A 77 -2.98 -14.07 -16.60
C LYS A 77 -3.58 -15.10 -15.64
N ASN A 78 -3.00 -15.25 -14.46
CA ASN A 78 -3.34 -16.31 -13.52
C ASN A 78 -2.84 -15.97 -12.09
N ASN A 79 -3.13 -16.83 -11.13
CA ASN A 79 -2.79 -16.68 -9.73
C ASN A 79 -1.28 -16.74 -9.41
N SER A 80 -0.44 -17.26 -10.31
CA SER A 80 1.02 -17.21 -10.16
C SER A 80 1.65 -15.91 -10.69
N SER A 81 0.84 -14.99 -11.23
CA SER A 81 1.30 -13.69 -11.71
C SER A 81 1.41 -12.71 -10.55
N TYR A 82 2.57 -12.06 -10.40
CA TYR A 82 2.81 -10.96 -9.48
C TYR A 82 3.92 -10.04 -10.00
N LEU A 83 3.96 -8.80 -9.53
CA LEU A 83 5.04 -7.87 -9.81
C LEU A 83 5.82 -7.58 -8.53
N LEU A 84 7.11 -7.95 -8.51
CA LEU A 84 8.00 -7.67 -7.39
C LEU A 84 9.12 -6.71 -7.81
N VAL A 85 9.33 -5.67 -7.01
CA VAL A 85 10.44 -4.73 -7.12
C VAL A 85 11.47 -5.10 -6.06
N GLU A 86 12.64 -5.59 -6.45
CA GLU A 86 13.69 -5.98 -5.50
C GLU A 86 14.27 -4.79 -4.75
N ARG A 87 14.88 -5.09 -3.63
CA ARG A 87 15.68 -4.14 -2.86
C ARG A 87 16.76 -3.50 -3.73
N GLY A 88 16.70 -2.16 -3.86
CA GLY A 88 17.61 -1.40 -4.73
C GLY A 88 17.19 -1.30 -6.19
N ALA A 89 16.06 -1.90 -6.57
CA ALA A 89 15.35 -1.60 -7.81
C ALA A 89 14.35 -0.46 -7.61
N LYS A 90 13.71 -0.01 -8.70
CA LYS A 90 12.68 1.03 -8.66
C LYS A 90 11.49 0.73 -9.55
N ILE A 91 10.33 1.21 -9.12
CA ILE A 91 9.15 1.34 -9.96
C ILE A 91 8.74 2.81 -10.05
N ILE A 92 8.48 3.29 -11.25
CA ILE A 92 7.91 4.62 -11.51
C ILE A 92 6.57 4.41 -12.20
N ALA A 93 5.51 4.39 -11.44
CA ALA A 93 4.14 4.19 -11.90
C ALA A 93 3.30 5.41 -11.52
N LYS A 94 3.26 6.39 -12.40
CA LYS A 94 2.58 7.66 -12.20
C LYS A 94 1.37 7.76 -13.10
N GLY A 95 0.21 7.40 -12.58
CA GLY A 95 -1.07 7.70 -13.19
C GLY A 95 -1.49 9.15 -12.99
N THR A 96 -2.70 9.46 -13.36
CA THR A 96 -3.39 10.72 -13.05
C THR A 96 -4.83 10.41 -12.69
N ALA A 97 -5.56 11.36 -12.11
CA ALA A 97 -6.97 11.20 -11.78
C ALA A 97 -7.82 10.79 -13.00
N ASP A 98 -7.49 11.32 -14.18
CA ASP A 98 -8.21 11.02 -15.43
C ASP A 98 -7.70 9.74 -16.12
N ASN A 99 -6.44 9.36 -15.87
CA ASN A 99 -5.78 8.21 -16.47
C ASN A 99 -4.99 7.42 -15.41
N PRO A 100 -5.66 6.74 -14.47
CA PRO A 100 -4.99 5.92 -13.48
C PRO A 100 -4.32 4.71 -14.15
N ILE A 101 -3.32 4.15 -13.49
CA ILE A 101 -2.72 2.88 -13.86
C ILE A 101 -3.49 1.78 -13.15
N THR A 102 -3.96 0.79 -13.89
CA THR A 102 -4.77 -0.30 -13.34
C THR A 102 -4.05 -1.63 -13.48
N PHE A 103 -3.85 -2.30 -12.36
CA PHE A 103 -3.47 -3.71 -12.30
C PHE A 103 -4.71 -4.53 -11.97
N THR A 104 -5.01 -5.52 -12.78
CA THR A 104 -6.22 -6.34 -12.66
C THR A 104 -5.96 -7.76 -13.19
N SER A 105 -6.97 -8.59 -13.13
CA SER A 105 -6.95 -9.93 -13.73
C SER A 105 -7.98 -10.06 -14.84
N ALA A 106 -7.73 -11.01 -15.75
CA ALA A 106 -8.73 -11.43 -16.73
C ALA A 106 -9.95 -12.10 -16.07
N THR A 107 -9.74 -12.68 -14.88
CA THR A 107 -10.79 -13.25 -14.04
C THR A 107 -11.11 -12.24 -12.93
N ALA A 108 -12.28 -11.63 -12.99
CA ALA A 108 -12.76 -10.69 -11.95
C ALA A 108 -13.18 -11.47 -10.69
N LYS A 109 -12.21 -12.01 -9.98
CA LYS A 109 -12.38 -12.80 -8.77
C LYS A 109 -11.24 -12.50 -7.80
N SER A 110 -11.55 -12.35 -6.52
CA SER A 110 -10.60 -12.28 -5.42
C SER A 110 -9.55 -13.40 -5.51
N GLY A 111 -8.29 -13.12 -5.24
CA GLY A 111 -7.20 -14.10 -5.36
C GLY A 111 -6.82 -14.50 -6.79
N ALA A 112 -7.25 -13.75 -7.81
CA ALA A 112 -6.97 -14.11 -9.20
C ALA A 112 -5.51 -13.91 -9.60
N TRP A 113 -4.75 -13.10 -8.86
CA TRP A 113 -3.31 -12.87 -9.04
C TRP A 113 -2.66 -12.40 -7.73
N GLY A 114 -1.33 -12.42 -7.66
CA GLY A 114 -0.62 -12.15 -6.44
C GLY A 114 -0.79 -10.71 -5.93
N GLY A 115 -0.36 -9.73 -6.67
CA GLY A 115 -0.34 -8.34 -6.20
C GLY A 115 0.95 -7.62 -6.57
N LEU A 116 1.15 -6.45 -5.96
CA LEU A 116 2.34 -5.61 -6.13
C LEU A 116 3.19 -5.66 -4.86
N VAL A 117 4.43 -6.13 -4.99
CA VAL A 117 5.38 -6.27 -3.88
C VAL A 117 6.57 -5.34 -4.08
N ILE A 118 6.89 -4.51 -3.09
CA ILE A 118 8.03 -3.59 -3.13
C ILE A 118 8.95 -3.87 -1.94
N ASN A 119 10.21 -4.21 -2.25
CA ASN A 119 11.26 -4.45 -1.28
C ASN A 119 12.20 -3.25 -1.16
N GLY A 120 12.36 -2.72 0.04
CA GLY A 120 13.27 -1.62 0.35
C GLY A 120 14.43 -2.05 1.23
N LYS A 121 15.25 -1.05 1.61
CA LYS A 121 16.46 -1.18 2.44
C LYS A 121 16.29 -0.55 3.83
N ALA A 122 15.07 -0.18 4.24
CA ALA A 122 14.82 0.42 5.54
C ALA A 122 14.84 -0.61 6.68
N PRO A 123 15.02 -0.16 7.93
CA PRO A 123 15.11 -1.04 9.09
C PRO A 123 13.85 -1.87 9.35
N LEU A 124 14.06 -3.05 9.92
CA LEU A 124 13.04 -3.97 10.39
C LEU A 124 13.23 -4.25 11.88
N SER A 125 12.20 -4.72 12.56
CA SER A 125 12.33 -5.27 13.91
C SER A 125 13.16 -6.57 13.89
N ARG A 126 13.83 -6.86 15.01
CA ARG A 126 14.68 -8.03 15.18
C ARG A 126 14.77 -8.43 16.65
N ALA A 127 15.07 -9.71 16.91
CA ALA A 127 15.14 -10.22 18.27
C ALA A 127 16.24 -9.54 19.09
N ASN A 128 17.43 -9.30 18.49
CA ASN A 128 18.56 -8.62 19.13
C ASN A 128 19.13 -7.52 18.22
N ALA A 129 19.76 -6.53 18.81
CA ALA A 129 20.39 -5.43 18.07
C ALA A 129 21.52 -5.88 17.11
N SER A 130 22.15 -7.01 17.41
CA SER A 130 23.20 -7.63 16.59
C SER A 130 22.68 -8.44 15.41
N ASP A 131 21.40 -8.79 15.39
CA ASP A 131 20.81 -9.61 14.34
C ASP A 131 20.70 -8.81 13.04
N PRO A 132 20.75 -9.45 11.87
CA PRO A 132 20.51 -8.80 10.59
C PRO A 132 19.13 -8.16 10.55
N SER A 133 19.04 -6.93 10.03
CA SER A 133 17.78 -6.26 9.69
C SER A 133 17.40 -6.60 8.26
N SER A 134 17.33 -7.88 7.92
CA SER A 134 17.02 -8.37 6.59
C SER A 134 16.33 -9.72 6.67
N PHE A 135 15.23 -9.87 5.92
CA PHE A 135 14.42 -11.08 5.87
C PHE A 135 14.17 -11.51 4.42
N GLY A 136 13.89 -12.78 4.19
CA GLY A 136 13.34 -13.26 2.93
C GLY A 136 11.86 -12.86 2.80
N THR A 137 11.40 -12.60 1.58
CA THR A 137 9.96 -12.33 1.36
C THR A 137 9.13 -13.59 1.56
N GLU A 138 7.88 -13.44 1.94
CA GLU A 138 6.94 -14.57 2.06
C GLU A 138 6.80 -15.36 0.75
N ILE A 139 6.79 -14.65 -0.36
CA ILE A 139 6.64 -15.24 -1.70
C ILE A 139 7.88 -15.97 -2.19
N ASN A 140 9.07 -15.65 -1.65
CA ASN A 140 10.33 -16.30 -2.00
C ASN A 140 11.42 -15.96 -0.98
N ASP A 141 11.74 -16.91 -0.10
CA ASP A 141 12.73 -16.75 0.97
C ASP A 141 14.15 -16.41 0.47
N ASN A 142 14.43 -16.54 -0.83
CA ASN A 142 15.72 -16.17 -1.44
C ASN A 142 15.74 -14.70 -1.95
N ILE A 143 14.63 -13.99 -1.90
CA ILE A 143 14.53 -12.58 -2.24
C ILE A 143 14.42 -11.77 -0.95
N PHE A 144 15.46 -10.99 -0.64
CA PHE A 144 15.57 -10.31 0.64
C PHE A 144 15.07 -8.87 0.58
N TYR A 145 14.60 -8.38 1.75
CA TYR A 145 14.26 -6.99 2.00
C TYR A 145 14.83 -6.53 3.34
N GLY A 146 14.69 -5.23 3.63
CA GLY A 146 15.21 -4.61 4.83
C GLY A 146 16.70 -4.24 4.77
N GLY A 147 17.17 -3.56 5.76
CA GLY A 147 18.52 -3.01 5.86
C GLY A 147 18.65 -1.96 6.95
N SER A 148 19.35 -0.86 6.65
CA SER A 148 19.57 0.24 7.61
C SER A 148 19.28 1.63 7.03
N ASP A 149 18.80 1.71 5.78
CA ASP A 149 18.56 2.98 5.09
C ASP A 149 17.10 3.43 5.28
N VAL A 150 16.85 4.23 6.30
CA VAL A 150 15.51 4.80 6.56
C VAL A 150 15.00 5.62 5.37
N ALA A 151 15.89 6.23 4.58
CA ALA A 151 15.56 7.07 3.44
C ALA A 151 15.58 6.32 2.11
N ASP A 152 15.61 4.98 2.13
CA ASP A 152 15.54 4.15 0.93
C ASP A 152 14.42 4.61 -0.01
N ASN A 153 14.71 4.53 -1.31
CA ASN A 153 13.83 5.01 -2.36
C ASN A 153 13.63 3.93 -3.43
N SER A 154 12.51 3.24 -3.35
CA SER A 154 12.07 2.21 -4.30
C SER A 154 11.23 2.79 -5.46
N GLY A 155 11.06 4.12 -5.55
CA GLY A 155 10.38 4.79 -6.67
C GLY A 155 9.14 5.60 -6.28
N GLU A 156 8.15 5.59 -7.17
CA GLU A 156 6.93 6.40 -7.00
C GLU A 156 5.70 5.66 -7.54
N LEU A 157 4.66 5.56 -6.71
CA LEU A 157 3.32 5.08 -7.08
C LEU A 157 2.32 6.21 -6.88
N ASP A 158 1.58 6.56 -7.94
CA ASP A 158 0.55 7.59 -7.86
C ASP A 158 -0.62 7.29 -8.81
N TYR A 159 -1.84 7.41 -8.32
CA TYR A 159 -3.08 7.05 -9.01
C TYR A 159 -3.05 5.60 -9.55
N ILE A 160 -2.92 4.65 -8.62
CA ILE A 160 -2.86 3.22 -8.90
C ILE A 160 -4.16 2.54 -8.47
N VAL A 161 -4.66 1.65 -9.31
CA VAL A 161 -5.76 0.73 -8.98
C VAL A 161 -5.21 -0.69 -8.95
N LEU A 162 -5.48 -1.44 -7.86
CA LEU A 162 -5.17 -2.85 -7.71
C LEU A 162 -6.49 -3.61 -7.48
N GLU A 163 -6.80 -4.57 -8.35
CA GLU A 163 -8.05 -5.33 -8.30
C GLU A 163 -7.79 -6.83 -8.29
N TYR A 164 -8.52 -7.58 -7.46
CA TYR A 164 -8.54 -9.06 -7.46
C TYR A 164 -7.21 -9.71 -7.07
N THR A 165 -6.48 -9.07 -6.19
CA THR A 165 -5.19 -9.52 -5.62
C THR A 165 -5.37 -10.61 -4.57
N GLY A 166 -4.28 -11.03 -3.91
CA GLY A 166 -4.35 -11.92 -2.75
C GLY A 166 -4.29 -13.40 -3.13
N ALA A 167 -3.60 -13.79 -4.21
CA ALA A 167 -3.50 -15.20 -4.56
C ALA A 167 -2.69 -15.98 -3.53
N ASN A 168 -3.19 -17.15 -3.13
CA ASN A 168 -2.49 -18.08 -2.25
C ASN A 168 -1.15 -18.53 -2.85
N ILE A 169 -0.12 -18.54 -2.02
CA ILE A 169 1.22 -19.07 -2.33
C ILE A 169 1.33 -20.49 -1.81
N SER A 170 0.83 -20.75 -0.60
CA SER A 170 0.74 -22.04 0.07
C SER A 170 -0.42 -22.01 1.06
N ASP A 171 -0.61 -23.09 1.83
CA ASP A 171 -1.69 -23.19 2.81
C ASP A 171 -1.63 -22.10 3.92
N ASP A 172 -0.43 -21.54 4.19
CA ASP A 172 -0.21 -20.54 5.26
C ASP A 172 0.42 -19.22 4.76
N LYS A 173 0.47 -18.99 3.43
CA LYS A 173 1.09 -17.78 2.85
C LYS A 173 0.28 -17.31 1.67
N GLU A 174 -0.01 -16.05 1.68
CA GLU A 174 -0.79 -15.36 0.66
C GLU A 174 -0.06 -14.11 0.13
N HIS A 175 -0.59 -13.54 -0.91
CA HIS A 175 -0.18 -12.25 -1.44
C HIS A 175 -1.19 -11.20 -0.97
N ASN A 176 -0.72 -10.02 -0.63
CA ASN A 176 -1.56 -8.86 -0.34
C ASN A 176 -1.93 -8.06 -1.62
N GLY A 177 -2.77 -7.06 -1.47
CA GLY A 177 -2.99 -6.07 -2.51
C GLY A 177 -1.71 -5.32 -2.83
N LEU A 178 -1.15 -4.65 -1.84
CA LEU A 178 0.13 -3.95 -1.90
C LEU A 178 1.00 -4.37 -0.71
N THR A 179 2.10 -5.06 -0.97
CA THR A 179 3.07 -5.46 0.06
C THR A 179 4.26 -4.51 0.07
N LEU A 180 4.58 -3.91 1.21
CA LEU A 180 5.63 -2.92 1.41
C LEU A 180 6.69 -3.43 2.39
N ASN A 181 7.66 -4.16 1.88
CA ASN A 181 8.71 -4.85 2.64
C ASN A 181 9.92 -3.94 2.91
N GLY A 182 10.06 -3.41 4.11
CA GLY A 182 11.20 -2.57 4.49
C GLY A 182 11.38 -1.35 3.60
N VAL A 183 10.29 -0.78 3.09
CA VAL A 183 10.33 0.38 2.19
C VAL A 183 10.61 1.66 2.99
N GLY A 184 11.57 2.45 2.51
CA GLY A 184 12.00 3.68 3.17
C GLY A 184 11.18 4.93 2.78
N ASN A 185 11.33 5.99 3.59
CA ASN A 185 10.56 7.23 3.45
C ASN A 185 10.98 8.11 2.25
N GLY A 186 12.01 7.72 1.50
CA GLY A 186 12.34 8.30 0.21
C GLY A 186 11.42 7.83 -0.93
N THR A 187 10.69 6.73 -0.75
CA THR A 187 9.69 6.22 -1.68
C THR A 187 8.41 7.04 -1.56
N LYS A 188 7.76 7.34 -2.68
CA LYS A 188 6.52 8.12 -2.72
C LYS A 188 5.35 7.23 -3.09
N ILE A 189 4.32 7.20 -2.25
CA ILE A 189 3.11 6.42 -2.48
C ILE A 189 1.89 7.28 -2.15
N SER A 190 1.06 7.54 -3.15
CA SER A 190 -0.15 8.34 -3.01
C SER A 190 -1.25 7.92 -3.97
N ASN A 191 -2.50 8.22 -3.62
CA ASN A 191 -3.67 7.98 -4.44
C ASN A 191 -3.77 6.51 -4.91
N ILE A 192 -3.90 5.60 -3.95
CA ILE A 192 -3.99 4.17 -4.20
C ILE A 192 -5.44 3.70 -3.96
N TYR A 193 -5.95 2.87 -4.87
CA TYR A 193 -7.23 2.22 -4.74
C TYR A 193 -7.06 0.70 -4.87
N ILE A 194 -7.38 -0.04 -3.81
CA ILE A 194 -7.30 -1.50 -3.75
C ILE A 194 -8.71 -2.03 -3.54
N LYS A 195 -9.10 -3.05 -4.28
CA LYS A 195 -10.42 -3.63 -4.11
C LYS A 195 -10.50 -5.11 -4.46
N ASP A 196 -11.39 -5.78 -3.76
CA ASP A 196 -11.77 -7.18 -4.00
C ASP A 196 -10.53 -8.11 -3.96
N GLY A 197 -9.65 -7.93 -2.94
CA GLY A 197 -8.50 -8.79 -2.66
C GLY A 197 -8.87 -9.95 -1.75
N ALA A 198 -8.16 -11.08 -1.86
CA ALA A 198 -8.39 -12.28 -1.04
C ALA A 198 -7.62 -12.29 0.28
N ASP A 199 -6.74 -11.35 0.47
CA ASP A 199 -5.94 -11.15 1.67
C ASP A 199 -5.93 -9.66 2.02
N ASP A 200 -4.90 -9.14 2.67
CA ASP A 200 -4.83 -7.73 3.09
C ASP A 200 -4.97 -6.74 1.93
N GLY A 201 -5.57 -5.60 2.23
CA GLY A 201 -5.52 -4.46 1.32
C GLY A 201 -4.09 -3.97 1.14
N VAL A 202 -3.44 -3.58 2.23
CA VAL A 202 -2.01 -3.22 2.25
C VAL A 202 -1.36 -3.78 3.51
N GLU A 203 -0.16 -4.35 3.34
CA GLU A 203 0.66 -4.81 4.45
C GLU A 203 2.05 -4.15 4.44
N PHE A 204 2.46 -3.66 5.63
CA PHE A 204 3.72 -2.97 5.88
C PHE A 204 4.64 -3.83 6.72
N PHE A 205 5.56 -4.55 6.10
CA PHE A 205 6.61 -5.32 6.77
C PHE A 205 7.79 -4.42 7.16
N GLY A 206 7.68 -3.69 8.25
CA GLY A 206 8.70 -2.75 8.69
C GLY A 206 8.90 -1.56 7.76
N GLY A 207 10.05 -0.92 7.86
CA GLY A 207 10.36 0.26 7.07
C GLY A 207 9.73 1.55 7.60
N SER A 208 9.71 2.59 6.76
CA SER A 208 9.34 3.95 7.17
C SER A 208 8.60 4.75 6.08
N VAL A 209 8.15 4.07 5.03
CA VAL A 209 7.43 4.73 3.92
C VAL A 209 6.14 5.40 4.40
N ASN A 210 5.83 6.56 3.84
CA ASN A 210 4.54 7.21 4.08
C ASN A 210 3.60 6.95 2.91
N VAL A 211 2.34 6.63 3.24
CA VAL A 211 1.26 6.45 2.25
C VAL A 211 0.17 7.48 2.48
N THR A 212 -0.29 8.11 1.41
CA THR A 212 -1.34 9.14 1.47
C THR A 212 -2.45 8.85 0.48
N ASN A 213 -3.71 9.05 0.88
CA ASN A 213 -4.90 8.82 0.07
C ASN A 213 -5.01 7.35 -0.38
N LEU A 214 -5.29 6.46 0.56
CA LEU A 214 -5.50 5.04 0.32
C LEU A 214 -6.98 4.68 0.51
N LEU A 215 -7.59 4.10 -0.52
CA LEU A 215 -8.93 3.51 -0.47
C LEU A 215 -8.80 1.99 -0.59
N VAL A 216 -9.32 1.27 0.40
CA VAL A 216 -9.42 -0.20 0.40
C VAL A 216 -10.88 -0.61 0.47
N VAL A 217 -11.30 -1.47 -0.45
CA VAL A 217 -12.68 -1.97 -0.55
C VAL A 217 -12.69 -3.49 -0.64
N ASN A 218 -13.30 -4.16 0.33
CA ASN A 218 -13.50 -5.61 0.32
C ASN A 218 -12.19 -6.43 0.25
N SER A 219 -11.20 -6.14 1.08
CA SER A 219 -10.11 -7.11 1.37
C SER A 219 -10.65 -8.21 2.28
N GLU A 220 -10.29 -9.46 2.01
CA GLU A 220 -10.86 -10.62 2.72
C GLU A 220 -10.27 -10.80 4.11
N ASP A 221 -9.00 -10.41 4.33
CA ASP A 221 -8.42 -10.30 5.66
C ASP A 221 -8.36 -8.83 6.11
N ASP A 222 -7.24 -8.26 6.44
CA ASP A 222 -7.15 -6.94 7.02
C ASP A 222 -7.22 -5.81 5.96
N MET A 223 -7.87 -4.69 6.30
CA MET A 223 -7.84 -3.52 5.40
C MET A 223 -6.46 -2.88 5.40
N PHE A 224 -5.81 -2.79 6.58
CA PHE A 224 -4.49 -2.20 6.80
C PHE A 224 -3.73 -3.01 7.83
N ASP A 225 -2.65 -3.70 7.43
CA ASP A 225 -1.77 -4.41 8.35
C ASP A 225 -0.40 -3.74 8.50
N PHE A 226 0.09 -3.67 9.74
CA PHE A 226 1.35 -3.07 10.13
C PHE A 226 2.15 -4.06 10.99
N THR A 227 3.25 -4.52 10.46
CA THR A 227 4.06 -5.52 11.16
C THR A 227 5.55 -5.21 11.09
N GLN A 228 6.35 -6.03 11.72
CA GLN A 228 7.80 -6.11 11.61
C GLN A 228 8.58 -4.79 11.82
N GLY A 229 8.06 -3.88 12.68
CA GLY A 229 8.77 -2.65 13.02
C GLY A 229 8.50 -1.48 12.06
N TYR A 230 7.33 -1.39 11.49
CA TYR A 230 6.94 -0.25 10.67
C TYR A 230 6.86 1.06 11.48
N THR A 231 7.43 2.14 10.93
CA THR A 231 7.54 3.45 11.61
C THR A 231 7.04 4.65 10.79
N GLY A 232 6.39 4.39 9.66
CA GLY A 232 5.86 5.44 8.76
C GLY A 232 4.50 5.98 9.20
N THR A 233 3.88 6.70 8.27
CA THR A 233 2.56 7.31 8.44
C THR A 233 1.61 6.91 7.32
N LEU A 234 0.44 6.39 7.67
CA LEU A 234 -0.70 6.26 6.77
C LEU A 234 -1.63 7.46 6.98
N LYS A 235 -1.79 8.28 5.95
CA LYS A 235 -2.59 9.49 6.02
C LYS A 235 -3.75 9.49 5.03
N ASN A 236 -4.92 9.90 5.51
CA ASN A 236 -6.15 9.98 4.73
C ASN A 236 -6.47 8.64 4.05
N ALA A 237 -6.81 7.62 4.87
CA ALA A 237 -7.18 6.31 4.39
C ALA A 237 -8.63 5.95 4.71
N TYR A 238 -9.26 5.26 3.79
CA TYR A 238 -10.63 4.80 3.92
C TYR A 238 -10.69 3.30 3.60
N GLY A 239 -11.04 2.51 4.59
CA GLY A 239 -11.28 1.08 4.47
C GLY A 239 -12.76 0.76 4.59
N ILE A 240 -13.31 -0.08 3.72
CA ILE A 240 -14.72 -0.45 3.76
C ILE A 240 -14.97 -1.88 3.31
N TRP A 241 -15.77 -2.60 4.09
CA TRP A 241 -16.51 -3.76 3.64
C TRP A 241 -17.92 -3.37 3.29
N THR A 242 -18.32 -3.68 2.06
CA THR A 242 -19.65 -3.34 1.53
C THR A 242 -20.73 -4.30 2.05
N ALA A 243 -22.00 -3.97 1.88
CA ALA A 243 -23.10 -4.80 2.38
C ALA A 243 -23.13 -6.23 1.80
N ALA A 244 -22.60 -6.42 0.58
CA ALA A 244 -22.55 -7.73 -0.06
C ALA A 244 -21.31 -8.56 0.32
N PHE A 245 -20.34 -7.94 0.98
CA PHE A 245 -19.07 -8.56 1.34
C PHE A 245 -19.25 -9.73 2.30
N SER A 246 -18.44 -10.75 2.11
CA SER A 246 -18.27 -11.89 3.03
C SER A 246 -16.87 -12.45 2.86
N THR A 247 -16.29 -12.94 3.92
CA THR A 247 -15.00 -13.61 3.95
C THR A 247 -15.10 -14.89 4.76
N ASP A 248 -14.21 -15.84 4.53
CA ASP A 248 -13.98 -17.04 5.32
C ASP A 248 -12.65 -17.02 6.09
N GLU A 249 -11.94 -15.88 6.03
CA GLU A 249 -10.73 -15.64 6.80
C GLU A 249 -10.94 -15.80 8.32
N GLY A 250 -9.87 -16.19 9.01
CA GLY A 250 -9.92 -16.60 10.42
C GLY A 250 -10.26 -15.46 11.37
N ASP A 251 -9.66 -14.30 11.17
CA ASP A 251 -9.70 -13.16 12.08
C ASP A 251 -9.59 -11.78 11.41
N PRO A 252 -10.36 -11.51 10.33
CA PRO A 252 -10.24 -10.31 9.51
C PRO A 252 -10.60 -9.05 10.27
N ARG A 253 -9.86 -7.95 10.03
CA ARG A 253 -9.94 -6.70 10.79
C ARG A 253 -9.98 -5.44 9.91
N GLY A 254 -10.26 -4.32 10.54
CA GLY A 254 -10.04 -3.02 9.93
C GLY A 254 -8.57 -2.62 9.94
N VAL A 255 -7.91 -2.81 11.08
CA VAL A 255 -6.47 -2.66 11.27
C VAL A 255 -5.95 -3.81 12.11
N GLU A 256 -4.91 -4.46 11.64
CA GLU A 256 -4.02 -5.27 12.47
C GLU A 256 -2.68 -4.56 12.65
N ALA A 257 -2.08 -4.63 13.84
CA ALA A 257 -0.77 -4.05 14.09
C ALA A 257 0.04 -4.89 15.05
N ASP A 258 1.10 -5.50 14.53
CA ASP A 258 2.11 -6.21 15.30
C ASP A 258 3.38 -5.38 15.51
N GLY A 259 3.99 -5.51 16.69
CA GLY A 259 5.24 -4.82 16.98
C GLY A 259 6.42 -5.32 16.16
N ASN A 260 6.39 -6.61 15.79
CA ASN A 260 7.45 -7.30 15.08
C ASN A 260 6.87 -8.39 14.18
N HIS A 261 7.71 -9.20 13.57
CA HIS A 261 7.28 -10.28 12.71
C HIS A 261 6.25 -11.18 13.41
N ASP A 262 5.23 -11.59 12.70
CA ASP A 262 4.11 -12.35 13.24
C ASP A 262 4.53 -13.56 14.11
N GLY A 263 3.74 -13.82 15.11
CA GLY A 263 3.97 -14.91 16.04
C GLY A 263 5.03 -14.64 17.12
N ASN A 264 5.82 -13.57 17.04
CA ASN A 264 6.84 -13.23 18.05
C ASN A 264 6.26 -12.40 19.19
N GLY A 265 6.93 -12.40 20.34
CA GLY A 265 6.53 -11.59 21.51
C GLY A 265 7.01 -10.15 21.44
N SER A 266 6.64 -9.36 22.45
CA SER A 266 6.84 -7.90 22.50
C SER A 266 8.26 -7.40 22.82
N ASN A 267 9.28 -8.26 22.86
CA ASN A 267 10.62 -7.91 23.36
C ASN A 267 11.66 -7.66 22.25
N HIS A 268 11.23 -7.42 21.03
CA HIS A 268 12.13 -7.18 19.91
C HIS A 268 12.66 -5.75 19.90
N VAL A 269 13.83 -5.55 19.26
CA VAL A 269 14.41 -4.24 18.98
C VAL A 269 13.77 -3.68 17.72
N GLY A 270 13.34 -2.40 17.76
CA GLY A 270 12.72 -1.73 16.62
C GLY A 270 11.29 -2.20 16.39
N GLN A 271 10.50 -2.31 17.46
CA GLN A 271 9.05 -2.56 17.39
C GLN A 271 8.36 -1.51 16.54
N SER A 272 7.22 -1.86 15.95
CA SER A 272 6.40 -0.92 15.20
C SER A 272 6.01 0.30 16.05
N ASP A 273 6.22 1.50 15.51
CA ASP A 273 5.83 2.79 16.09
C ASP A 273 5.30 3.68 14.96
N PHE A 274 4.05 3.47 14.59
CA PHE A 274 3.45 4.04 13.39
C PHE A 274 2.39 5.09 13.71
N LYS A 275 2.03 5.85 12.66
CA LYS A 275 0.97 6.85 12.74
C LYS A 275 -0.11 6.59 11.72
N MET A 276 -1.36 6.87 12.12
CA MET A 276 -2.49 6.95 11.22
C MET A 276 -3.22 8.28 11.46
N GLU A 277 -3.46 9.03 10.39
CA GLU A 277 -4.09 10.36 10.44
C GLU A 277 -5.25 10.44 9.45
N ASP A 278 -6.41 10.94 9.87
CA ASP A 278 -7.59 11.10 9.01
C ASP A 278 -8.07 9.76 8.42
N ILE A 279 -8.49 8.84 9.28
CA ILE A 279 -8.82 7.46 8.91
C ILE A 279 -10.32 7.19 9.07
N THR A 280 -10.91 6.51 8.10
CA THR A 280 -12.25 5.94 8.23
C THR A 280 -12.23 4.44 7.99
N ILE A 281 -12.86 3.67 8.87
CA ILE A 281 -13.07 2.24 8.71
C ILE A 281 -14.56 1.96 8.79
N VAL A 282 -15.08 1.29 7.77
CA VAL A 282 -16.52 1.01 7.64
C VAL A 282 -16.74 -0.48 7.49
N ASN A 283 -17.47 -1.05 8.41
CA ASN A 283 -18.05 -2.37 8.24
C ASN A 283 -19.54 -2.21 7.92
N ASN A 284 -19.92 -2.36 6.66
CA ASN A 284 -21.33 -2.40 6.23
C ASN A 284 -21.84 -3.82 6.00
N GLY A 285 -21.05 -4.84 6.34
CA GLY A 285 -21.42 -6.23 6.13
C GLY A 285 -22.73 -6.61 6.81
N THR A 286 -23.60 -7.28 6.07
CA THR A 286 -24.92 -7.76 6.56
C THR A 286 -24.89 -9.23 6.92
N LYS A 287 -23.77 -9.91 6.69
CA LYS A 287 -23.55 -11.33 6.96
C LYS A 287 -22.59 -11.50 8.14
N ASN A 288 -22.47 -12.69 8.62
CA ASN A 288 -21.41 -13.15 9.51
C ASN A 288 -20.60 -14.27 8.82
N ARG A 289 -19.51 -14.70 9.43
CA ARG A 289 -18.64 -15.77 8.90
C ARG A 289 -19.17 -17.19 9.17
N GLY A 290 -20.37 -17.34 9.71
CA GLY A 290 -20.97 -18.61 10.02
C GLY A 290 -20.86 -18.99 11.51
N LEU A 291 -20.56 -20.23 11.80
CA LEU A 291 -20.42 -20.76 13.17
C LEU A 291 -18.99 -21.24 13.40
N ASP A 292 -18.46 -20.96 14.58
CA ASP A 292 -17.21 -21.56 15.05
C ASP A 292 -17.38 -23.05 15.40
N LYS A 293 -16.28 -23.69 15.82
CA LYS A 293 -16.26 -25.10 16.23
C LYS A 293 -17.19 -25.43 17.42
N ASP A 294 -17.56 -24.41 18.20
CA ASP A 294 -18.43 -24.53 19.38
C ASP A 294 -19.88 -24.16 19.06
N GLY A 295 -20.19 -23.88 17.79
CA GLY A 295 -21.53 -23.56 17.28
C GLY A 295 -21.96 -22.12 17.57
N LYS A 296 -21.03 -21.21 17.88
CA LYS A 296 -21.32 -19.79 18.06
C LYS A 296 -21.19 -19.05 16.73
N THR A 297 -22.06 -18.06 16.53
CA THR A 297 -21.96 -17.18 15.38
C THR A 297 -20.67 -16.35 15.45
N VAL A 298 -19.88 -16.40 14.37
CA VAL A 298 -18.66 -15.62 14.22
C VAL A 298 -18.99 -14.28 13.59
N ASN A 299 -18.49 -13.20 14.17
CA ASN A 299 -18.68 -11.85 13.61
C ASN A 299 -18.00 -11.75 12.23
N LEU A 300 -18.44 -10.83 11.40
CA LEU A 300 -17.78 -10.57 10.11
C LEU A 300 -16.38 -9.99 10.34
N MET A 301 -16.25 -9.01 11.22
CA MET A 301 -15.01 -8.36 11.61
C MET A 301 -14.63 -8.79 13.03
N ASP A 302 -13.40 -9.16 13.27
CA ASP A 302 -12.95 -9.40 14.64
C ASP A 302 -12.78 -8.07 15.36
N ASP A 303 -11.87 -7.25 14.91
CA ASP A 303 -11.65 -5.93 15.53
C ASP A 303 -11.68 -4.82 14.47
N PHE A 304 -12.22 -3.64 14.84
CA PHE A 304 -11.95 -2.47 14.00
C PHE A 304 -10.47 -2.09 14.06
N ILE A 305 -9.87 -2.15 15.26
CA ILE A 305 -8.45 -1.86 15.49
C ILE A 305 -7.88 -2.91 16.43
N LYS A 306 -6.93 -3.69 15.96
CA LYS A 306 -6.09 -4.59 16.75
C LYS A 306 -4.67 -4.06 16.85
N VAL A 307 -4.15 -3.91 18.06
CA VAL A 307 -2.75 -3.54 18.31
C VAL A 307 -2.16 -4.50 19.32
N ARG A 308 -1.10 -5.22 18.95
CA ARG A 308 -0.59 -6.32 19.78
C ARG A 308 0.94 -6.41 19.74
N ARG A 309 1.51 -7.26 20.56
CA ARG A 309 2.93 -7.67 20.55
C ARG A 309 3.90 -6.50 20.54
N GLY A 310 3.59 -5.47 21.36
CA GLY A 310 4.44 -4.30 21.55
C GLY A 310 4.34 -3.21 20.49
N ALA A 311 3.47 -3.34 19.49
CA ALA A 311 3.22 -2.29 18.53
C ALA A 311 2.74 -1.02 19.23
N LYS A 312 3.28 0.14 18.82
CA LYS A 312 2.85 1.45 19.27
C LYS A 312 2.12 2.17 18.16
N ALA A 313 0.85 2.46 18.40
CA ALA A 313 -0.03 3.16 17.48
C ALA A 313 -0.29 4.60 17.93
N THR A 314 -0.12 5.56 17.03
CA THR A 314 -0.60 6.93 17.21
C THR A 314 -1.67 7.20 16.15
N ILE A 315 -2.95 7.13 16.55
CA ILE A 315 -4.08 7.27 15.61
C ILE A 315 -4.90 8.51 15.96
N THR A 316 -5.05 9.40 14.99
CA THR A 316 -5.78 10.66 15.17
C THR A 316 -6.86 10.84 14.13
N ASN A 317 -7.96 11.51 14.51
CA ASN A 317 -9.11 11.75 13.63
C ASN A 317 -9.63 10.47 12.97
N LEU A 318 -9.85 9.42 13.77
CA LEU A 318 -10.39 8.14 13.33
C LEU A 318 -11.91 8.15 13.39
N LEU A 319 -12.58 7.72 12.33
CA LEU A 319 -14.02 7.46 12.30
C LEU A 319 -14.28 5.98 12.05
N LEU A 320 -14.96 5.32 12.96
CA LEU A 320 -15.37 3.93 12.86
C LEU A 320 -16.88 3.86 12.61
N LYS A 321 -17.29 3.06 11.62
CA LYS A 321 -18.70 2.88 11.28
C LYS A 321 -19.09 1.40 11.29
N ALA A 322 -20.09 1.08 12.11
CA ALA A 322 -20.69 -0.25 12.16
C ALA A 322 -22.05 -0.27 11.43
N PRO A 323 -22.49 -1.43 10.89
CA PRO A 323 -23.80 -1.55 10.28
C PRO A 323 -24.90 -1.44 11.34
N ALA A 324 -25.99 -0.74 10.99
CA ALA A 324 -27.13 -0.55 11.90
C ALA A 324 -27.87 -1.87 12.17
N ASP A 325 -27.92 -2.77 11.21
CA ASP A 325 -28.85 -3.90 11.19
C ASP A 325 -28.21 -5.26 11.55
N ASN A 326 -26.87 -5.36 11.64
CA ASN A 326 -26.18 -6.61 11.97
C ASN A 326 -25.65 -6.60 13.40
N GLN A 327 -26.18 -7.48 14.27
CA GLN A 327 -25.71 -7.61 15.66
C GLN A 327 -24.37 -8.36 15.77
N TYR A 328 -23.95 -9.08 14.74
CA TYR A 328 -22.70 -9.85 14.68
C TYR A 328 -21.66 -9.20 13.79
N ALA A 329 -21.73 -7.87 13.66
CA ALA A 329 -20.87 -7.16 12.72
C ALA A 329 -19.39 -7.16 13.11
N PHE A 330 -19.09 -7.11 14.41
CA PHE A 330 -17.73 -7.04 14.94
C PHE A 330 -17.64 -7.58 16.38
N SER A 331 -16.46 -8.08 16.76
CA SER A 331 -16.18 -8.54 18.13
C SER A 331 -15.78 -7.39 19.02
N ASP A 332 -14.70 -6.66 18.68
CA ASP A 332 -14.23 -5.52 19.46
C ASP A 332 -14.10 -4.24 18.61
N ILE A 333 -14.11 -3.09 19.28
CA ILE A 333 -13.91 -1.79 18.64
C ILE A 333 -12.41 -1.49 18.59
N ILE A 334 -11.73 -1.62 19.74
CA ILE A 334 -10.28 -1.44 19.85
C ILE A 334 -9.77 -2.47 20.85
N ASP A 335 -8.83 -3.30 20.42
CA ASP A 335 -8.27 -4.37 21.22
C ASP A 335 -6.75 -4.34 21.26
N PHE A 336 -6.17 -4.19 22.44
CA PHE A 336 -4.72 -4.24 22.69
C PHE A 336 -4.29 -5.56 23.35
N THR A 337 -5.18 -6.51 23.50
CA THR A 337 -4.86 -7.80 24.15
C THR A 337 -4.24 -8.79 23.16
N ASP A 338 -3.29 -9.59 23.61
CA ASP A 338 -2.77 -10.75 22.90
C ASP A 338 -2.02 -11.69 23.85
N GLY A 339 -2.08 -13.01 23.62
CA GLY A 339 -1.42 -14.01 24.46
C GLY A 339 0.11 -13.99 24.43
N LYS A 340 0.72 -13.40 23.39
CA LYS A 340 2.16 -13.25 23.23
C LYS A 340 2.67 -11.87 23.62
N GLY A 341 1.78 -10.94 23.95
CA GLY A 341 2.11 -9.61 24.42
C GLY A 341 1.10 -8.56 23.98
N ILE A 342 0.69 -7.74 24.92
CA ILE A 342 -0.23 -6.61 24.65
C ILE A 342 0.42 -5.59 23.70
N GLY A 343 -0.43 -4.73 23.12
CA GLY A 343 0.02 -3.52 22.44
C GLY A 343 0.75 -2.57 23.40
N ASN A 344 1.55 -1.68 22.86
CA ASN A 344 2.35 -0.75 23.66
C ASN A 344 1.44 0.24 24.43
N PRO A 345 1.52 0.33 25.76
CA PRO A 345 0.69 1.22 26.57
C PRO A 345 0.94 2.72 26.31
N ALA A 346 2.03 3.10 25.62
CA ALA A 346 2.26 4.47 25.18
C ALA A 346 1.49 4.85 23.90
N SER A 347 0.67 3.95 23.38
CA SER A 347 -0.20 4.22 22.23
C SER A 347 -1.29 5.24 22.56
N THR A 348 -1.68 6.02 21.56
CA THR A 348 -2.75 7.01 21.67
C THR A 348 -3.72 6.89 20.49
N ILE A 349 -5.01 6.76 20.77
CA ILE A 349 -6.05 6.69 19.74
C ILE A 349 -7.16 7.71 20.07
N THR A 350 -7.45 8.60 19.12
CA THR A 350 -8.64 9.47 19.19
C THR A 350 -9.61 9.10 18.08
N TYR A 351 -10.84 8.77 18.42
CA TYR A 351 -11.82 8.23 17.48
C TYR A 351 -13.24 8.72 17.74
N SER A 352 -14.08 8.65 16.69
CA SER A 352 -15.53 8.62 16.79
C SER A 352 -16.09 7.29 16.32
N PHE A 353 -17.32 6.96 16.74
CA PHE A 353 -17.98 5.70 16.40
C PHE A 353 -19.43 5.96 16.01
N GLU A 354 -19.85 5.40 14.87
CA GLU A 354 -21.21 5.54 14.34
C GLU A 354 -21.81 4.17 13.95
N PRO A 355 -23.11 3.96 14.14
CA PRO A 355 -24.01 4.82 14.91
C PRO A 355 -23.76 4.68 16.43
N GLU A 356 -24.02 5.73 17.19
CA GLU A 356 -23.84 5.73 18.66
C GLU A 356 -24.62 4.61 19.35
N SER A 357 -25.74 4.20 18.79
CA SER A 357 -26.57 3.10 19.33
C SER A 357 -25.87 1.73 19.29
N LYS A 358 -24.81 1.57 18.52
CA LYS A 358 -24.00 0.34 18.45
C LYS A 358 -22.71 0.43 19.30
N PHE A 359 -22.42 1.60 19.84
CA PHE A 359 -21.25 1.78 20.71
C PHE A 359 -21.42 1.01 22.02
N ASN A 360 -20.38 0.26 22.38
CA ASN A 360 -20.29 -0.43 23.66
C ASN A 360 -18.88 -0.29 24.23
N ALA A 361 -18.75 0.42 25.34
CA ALA A 361 -17.45 0.66 25.98
C ALA A 361 -16.72 -0.64 26.41
N SER A 362 -17.45 -1.74 26.68
CA SER A 362 -16.84 -3.03 27.00
C SER A 362 -16.09 -3.68 25.84
N LYS A 363 -16.28 -3.17 24.61
CA LYS A 363 -15.53 -3.55 23.40
C LYS A 363 -14.28 -2.69 23.17
N ILE A 364 -13.81 -1.99 24.19
CA ILE A 364 -12.55 -1.27 24.23
C ILE A 364 -11.64 -1.94 25.25
N LYS A 365 -10.59 -2.59 24.79
CA LYS A 365 -9.59 -3.29 25.60
C LYS A 365 -8.25 -2.56 25.46
N ALA A 366 -8.08 -1.46 26.17
CA ALA A 366 -6.99 -0.50 25.96
C ALA A 366 -5.64 -0.93 26.54
N GLU A 367 -5.59 -1.85 27.51
CA GLU A 367 -4.37 -2.39 28.15
C GLU A 367 -3.34 -1.31 28.56
N GLY A 368 -3.82 -0.18 29.06
CA GLY A 368 -3.00 0.96 29.48
C GLY A 368 -2.76 2.03 28.41
N ALA A 369 -3.12 1.80 27.15
CA ALA A 369 -3.09 2.82 26.12
C ALA A 369 -4.13 3.93 26.36
N THR A 370 -3.84 5.12 25.84
CA THR A 370 -4.78 6.26 25.91
C THR A 370 -5.75 6.21 24.73
N VAL A 371 -6.96 5.69 24.97
CA VAL A 371 -8.02 5.58 23.94
C VAL A 371 -9.14 6.55 24.28
N THR A 372 -9.33 7.58 23.46
CA THR A 372 -10.25 8.69 23.73
C THR A 372 -11.31 8.80 22.65
N LYS A 373 -12.58 8.65 23.03
CA LYS A 373 -13.71 8.94 22.14
C LYS A 373 -13.85 10.44 21.94
N ASN A 374 -13.83 10.88 20.69
CA ASN A 374 -13.94 12.30 20.31
C ASN A 374 -14.97 12.46 19.19
N ALA A 375 -16.14 12.98 19.53
CA ALA A 375 -17.24 13.18 18.56
C ALA A 375 -16.92 14.16 17.42
N THR A 376 -15.79 14.88 17.47
CA THR A 376 -15.35 15.77 16.40
C THR A 376 -14.45 15.09 15.38
N SER A 377 -14.03 13.85 15.61
CA SER A 377 -13.29 13.07 14.60
C SER A 377 -14.18 12.81 13.39
N LYS A 378 -13.69 13.19 12.21
CA LYS A 378 -14.43 13.12 10.93
C LYS A 378 -13.92 12.03 10.00
N GLY A 379 -12.77 11.44 10.32
CA GLY A 379 -12.12 10.45 9.48
C GLY A 379 -11.54 11.03 8.19
N ALA A 380 -11.47 10.20 7.17
CA ALA A 380 -10.88 10.51 5.89
C ALA A 380 -11.66 11.56 5.09
N ASN A 381 -10.94 12.37 4.35
CA ASN A 381 -11.52 13.24 3.33
C ASN A 381 -11.80 12.43 2.06
N THR A 382 -13.05 12.05 1.85
CA THR A 382 -13.45 11.21 0.72
C THR A 382 -13.41 11.93 -0.64
N SER A 383 -13.40 13.28 -0.67
CA SER A 383 -13.39 14.03 -1.93
C SER A 383 -12.15 13.76 -2.80
N VAL A 384 -11.03 13.37 -2.19
CA VAL A 384 -9.80 13.05 -2.92
C VAL A 384 -9.88 11.72 -3.68
N PHE A 385 -10.85 10.88 -3.35
CA PHE A 385 -11.08 9.58 -4.02
C PHE A 385 -12.07 9.65 -5.19
N ALA A 386 -12.54 10.83 -5.58
CA ALA A 386 -13.53 10.97 -6.68
C ALA A 386 -13.06 10.32 -8.00
N TRP A 387 -11.75 10.23 -8.23
CA TRP A 387 -11.15 9.59 -9.39
C TRP A 387 -11.39 8.06 -9.45
N THR A 388 -11.62 7.41 -8.32
CA THR A 388 -11.90 5.97 -8.23
C THR A 388 -13.32 5.62 -8.69
N LYS A 389 -14.21 6.60 -8.76
CA LYS A 389 -15.66 6.45 -9.02
C LYS A 389 -16.38 5.58 -7.98
N PHE A 390 -15.74 5.32 -6.84
CA PHE A 390 -16.39 4.66 -5.70
C PHE A 390 -17.42 5.62 -5.08
N THR A 391 -18.58 5.08 -4.70
CA THR A 391 -19.64 5.84 -4.02
C THR A 391 -19.61 5.53 -2.52
N PHE A 392 -19.34 6.56 -1.70
CA PHE A 392 -19.21 6.47 -0.25
C PHE A 392 -20.57 6.47 0.47
#